data_b63d470d0764c3a1ca06ebb11936582b
#
_entry.id   b63d470d0764c3a1ca06ebb11936582b
#
_cell.length_a   1.000
_cell.length_b   1.000
_cell.length_c   1.000
_cell.angle_alpha   90.00
_cell.angle_beta   90.00
_cell.angle_gamma   90.00
#
_symmetry.space_group_name_H-M   'P 1'
#
loop_
_entity.id
_entity.type
_entity.pdbx_description
1 polymer ?
#
loop_
_entity_poly.entity_id
_entity_poly.type
_entity_poly.pdbx_seq_one_letter_code
_entity_poly.pdbx_strand_id
1 'polypeptide(L)'
;MNDTLKVLETRRSCRNFKPDMIPEETLEQILKAGTYAATGMGKQSPIIIAVTNKELRDQLSEENRKIMGAPEGMDSFYGAPVILIVLAKKTVP
;
A
#
# COMPACT_ATOMS: atom_id res chain seq x y z
N MET A 1 17.93 -21.40 7.50
CA MET A 1 17.39 -20.36 6.62
C MET A 1 17.08 -19.14 7.46
N ASN A 2 17.42 -17.94 7.00
CA ASN A 2 17.12 -16.74 7.78
C ASN A 2 15.66 -16.34 7.65
N ASP A 3 15.21 -15.51 8.56
CA ASP A 3 13.80 -15.08 8.62
C ASP A 3 13.37 -14.32 7.37
N THR A 4 14.27 -13.54 6.79
CA THR A 4 13.96 -12.76 5.58
C THR A 4 13.61 -13.66 4.40
N LEU A 5 14.42 -14.69 4.15
CA LEU A 5 14.15 -15.63 3.08
C LEU A 5 12.87 -16.40 3.34
N LYS A 6 12.63 -16.78 4.58
CA LYS A 6 11.42 -17.50 4.95
C LYS A 6 10.17 -16.67 4.65
N VAL A 7 10.20 -15.38 4.99
CA VAL A 7 9.08 -14.48 4.71
C VAL A 7 8.85 -14.37 3.20
N LEU A 8 9.90 -14.19 2.42
CA LEU A 8 9.78 -14.08 0.97
C LEU A 8 9.18 -15.33 0.34
N GLU A 9 9.56 -16.50 0.84
CA GLU A 9 9.08 -17.78 0.32
C GLU A 9 7.64 -18.10 0.74
N THR A 10 7.24 -17.68 1.93
CA THR A 10 5.95 -18.06 2.49
C THR A 10 4.86 -17.00 2.34
N ARG A 11 5.22 -15.78 1.93
CA ARG A 11 4.23 -14.74 1.77
C ARG A 11 3.15 -15.11 0.76
N ARG A 12 1.98 -14.55 0.95
CA ARG A 12 0.87 -14.68 0.00
C ARG A 12 0.25 -13.31 -0.22
N SER A 13 -0.32 -13.11 -1.40
CA SER A 13 -1.13 -11.91 -1.64
C SER A 13 -2.41 -12.02 -0.82
N CYS A 14 -2.67 -10.99 -0.03
CA CYS A 14 -3.87 -10.94 0.79
C CYS A 14 -4.93 -10.10 0.10
N ARG A 15 -6.14 -10.66 -0.06
CA ARG A 15 -7.26 -9.97 -0.70
C ARG A 15 -8.48 -9.90 0.20
N ASN A 16 -8.27 -9.99 1.51
CA ASN A 16 -9.32 -9.84 2.50
C ASN A 16 -8.69 -9.37 3.79
N PHE A 17 -8.91 -8.12 4.15
CA PHE A 17 -8.28 -7.48 5.30
C PHE A 17 -9.28 -7.23 6.40
N LYS A 18 -8.81 -7.29 7.64
CA LYS A 18 -9.61 -6.91 8.79
C LYS A 18 -9.86 -5.40 8.76
N PRO A 19 -11.06 -4.94 9.19
CA PRO A 19 -11.36 -3.51 9.19
C PRO A 19 -10.66 -2.75 10.31
N ASP A 20 -9.99 -3.43 11.23
CA ASP A 20 -9.35 -2.81 12.37
C ASP A 20 -8.19 -1.93 11.95
N MET A 21 -8.18 -0.69 12.44
CA MET A 21 -7.08 0.22 12.14
C MET A 21 -5.80 -0.26 12.84
N ILE A 22 -4.69 -0.23 12.12
CA ILE A 22 -3.41 -0.61 12.71
C ILE A 22 -2.90 0.49 13.63
N PRO A 23 -2.12 0.15 14.67
CA PRO A 23 -1.51 1.16 15.54
C PRO A 23 -0.61 2.10 14.75
N GLU A 24 -0.59 3.38 15.14
CA GLU A 24 0.23 4.39 14.48
C GLU A 24 1.71 3.99 14.46
N GLU A 25 2.19 3.42 15.55
CA GLU A 25 3.57 2.96 15.64
C GLU A 25 3.89 1.89 14.60
N THR A 26 2.98 0.94 14.40
CA THR A 26 3.14 -0.10 13.37
C THR A 26 3.17 0.52 11.98
N LEU A 27 2.27 1.48 11.71
CA LEU A 27 2.22 2.18 10.44
C LEU A 27 3.53 2.92 10.18
N GLU A 28 4.07 3.60 11.18
CA GLU A 28 5.34 4.32 11.06
C GLU A 28 6.49 3.37 10.72
N GLN A 29 6.52 2.18 11.32
CA GLN A 29 7.53 1.18 11.03
C GLN A 29 7.45 0.70 9.58
N ILE A 30 6.24 0.50 9.08
CA ILE A 30 6.02 0.08 7.68
C ILE A 30 6.49 1.17 6.72
N LEU A 31 6.13 2.42 7.00
CA LEU A 31 6.54 3.55 6.17
C LEU A 31 8.06 3.71 6.16
N LYS A 32 8.68 3.57 7.32
CA LYS A 32 10.14 3.64 7.43
C LYS A 32 10.81 2.54 6.62
N ALA A 33 10.29 1.32 6.71
CA ALA A 33 10.83 0.20 5.93
C ALA A 33 10.75 0.49 4.42
N GLY A 34 9.66 1.11 3.98
CA GLY A 34 9.49 1.48 2.58
C GLY A 34 10.52 2.50 2.10
N THR A 35 10.99 3.38 2.98
CA THR A 35 11.97 4.39 2.61
C THR A 35 13.37 3.81 2.37
N TYR A 36 13.62 2.59 2.83
CA TYR A 36 14.89 1.90 2.61
C TYR A 36 14.89 1.05 1.35
N ALA A 37 13.79 1.02 0.61
CA ALA A 37 13.74 0.27 -0.64
C ALA A 37 14.70 0.87 -1.65
N ALA A 38 15.34 0.00 -2.43
CA ALA A 38 16.25 0.44 -3.48
C ALA A 38 15.50 1.22 -4.56
N THR A 39 16.09 2.31 -5.02
CA THR A 39 15.51 3.13 -6.08
C THR A 39 16.48 3.17 -7.28
N GLY A 40 15.92 3.44 -8.45
CA GLY A 40 16.73 3.57 -9.66
C GLY A 40 17.78 4.65 -9.50
N MET A 41 19.04 4.28 -9.72
CA MET A 41 20.19 5.19 -9.62
C MET A 41 20.36 5.83 -8.24
N GLY A 42 19.77 5.25 -7.20
CA GLY A 42 19.91 5.73 -5.84
C GLY A 42 19.29 7.10 -5.56
N LYS A 43 18.39 7.56 -6.41
CA LYS A 43 17.82 8.92 -6.29
C LYS A 43 16.80 9.08 -5.18
N GLN A 44 16.27 8.00 -4.66
CA GLN A 44 15.26 8.01 -3.60
C GLN A 44 14.12 9.00 -3.87
N SER A 45 13.64 9.01 -5.12
CA SER A 45 12.56 9.92 -5.51
C SER A 45 11.17 9.50 -5.03
N PRO A 46 10.89 8.23 -4.66
CA PRO A 46 9.53 7.85 -4.26
C PRO A 46 9.08 8.56 -2.99
N ILE A 47 7.80 8.92 -2.99
CA ILE A 47 7.11 9.47 -1.84
C ILE A 47 6.01 8.49 -1.47
N ILE A 48 5.86 8.19 -0.18
CA ILE A 48 4.82 7.30 0.31
C ILE A 48 3.79 8.12 1.05
N ILE A 49 2.54 8.04 0.61
CA ILE A 49 1.41 8.72 1.24
C ILE A 49 0.55 7.67 1.92
N ALA A 50 0.31 7.83 3.22
CA ALA A 50 -0.57 6.94 3.97
C ALA A 50 -1.95 7.57 4.08
N VAL A 51 -2.98 6.88 3.58
CA VAL A 51 -4.36 7.34 3.68
C VAL A 51 -5.02 6.57 4.82
N THR A 52 -5.30 7.27 5.92
CA THR A 52 -5.93 6.69 7.11
C THR A 52 -7.35 7.21 7.32
N ASN A 53 -7.75 8.26 6.61
CA ASN A 53 -9.10 8.81 6.68
C ASN A 53 -10.06 7.91 5.93
N LYS A 54 -11.10 7.44 6.63
CA LYS A 54 -12.04 6.49 6.06
C LYS A 54 -12.79 7.03 4.85
N GLU A 55 -13.23 8.29 4.91
CA GLU A 55 -13.95 8.90 3.78
C GLU A 55 -13.09 8.99 2.55
N LEU A 56 -11.87 9.49 2.69
CA LEU A 56 -10.95 9.60 1.57
C LEU A 56 -10.58 8.21 1.03
N ARG A 57 -10.34 7.26 1.94
CA ARG A 57 -10.05 5.89 1.55
C ARG A 57 -11.19 5.30 0.72
N ASP A 58 -12.44 5.52 1.14
CA ASP A 58 -13.61 4.99 0.44
C ASP A 58 -13.79 5.66 -0.92
N GLN A 59 -13.53 6.96 -1.03
CA GLN A 59 -13.56 7.66 -2.32
C GLN A 59 -12.50 7.11 -3.29
N LEU A 60 -11.30 6.86 -2.80
CA LEU A 60 -10.24 6.29 -3.62
C LEU A 60 -10.59 4.86 -4.06
N SER A 61 -11.21 4.09 -3.18
CA SER A 61 -11.66 2.74 -3.52
C SER A 61 -12.68 2.78 -4.65
N GLU A 62 -13.63 3.69 -4.59
CA GLU A 62 -14.67 3.82 -5.62
C GLU A 62 -14.07 4.23 -6.97
N GLU A 63 -13.17 5.21 -6.96
CA GLU A 63 -12.50 5.64 -8.20
C GLU A 63 -11.65 4.52 -8.79
N ASN A 64 -10.93 3.79 -7.94
CA ASN A 64 -10.12 2.67 -8.39
C ASN A 64 -10.98 1.55 -8.95
N ARG A 65 -12.13 1.28 -8.33
CA ARG A 65 -13.10 0.30 -8.82
C ARG A 65 -13.56 0.65 -10.24
N LYS A 66 -13.87 1.90 -10.48
CA LYS A 66 -14.30 2.36 -11.81
C LYS A 66 -13.22 2.15 -12.86
N ILE A 67 -11.98 2.46 -12.52
CA ILE A 67 -10.85 2.27 -13.44
C ILE A 67 -10.62 0.79 -13.75
N MET A 68 -10.77 -0.07 -12.73
CA MET A 68 -10.63 -1.51 -12.89
C MET A 68 -11.78 -2.14 -13.69
N GLY A 69 -12.92 -1.48 -13.76
CA GLY A 69 -14.10 -2.06 -14.35
C GLY A 69 -14.77 -3.12 -13.46
N ALA A 70 -14.50 -3.08 -12.16
CA ALA A 70 -15.05 -4.05 -11.22
C ALA A 70 -16.53 -3.77 -10.92
N PRO A 71 -17.30 -4.78 -10.46
CA PRO A 71 -18.73 -4.61 -10.17
C PRO A 71 -18.99 -3.55 -9.10
N GLU A 72 -20.14 -2.89 -9.22
CA GLU A 72 -20.61 -1.93 -8.22
C GLU A 72 -20.68 -2.58 -6.84
N GLY A 73 -20.31 -1.81 -5.81
CA GLY A 73 -20.33 -2.29 -4.44
C GLY A 73 -19.08 -3.06 -4.02
N MET A 74 -18.19 -3.36 -4.94
CA MET A 74 -16.93 -4.02 -4.61
C MET A 74 -15.95 -3.01 -4.01
N ASP A 75 -15.29 -3.39 -2.93
CA ASP A 75 -14.19 -2.61 -2.37
C ASP A 75 -12.89 -3.04 -3.05
N SER A 76 -12.32 -2.15 -3.87
CA SER A 76 -11.11 -2.46 -4.62
C SER A 76 -9.87 -2.61 -3.73
N PHE A 77 -9.96 -2.23 -2.46
CA PHE A 77 -8.87 -2.39 -1.50
C PHE A 77 -9.12 -3.51 -0.50
N TYR A 78 -10.12 -4.35 -0.76
CA TYR A 78 -10.39 -5.59 -0.01
C TYR A 78 -10.56 -5.39 1.49
N GLY A 79 -11.14 -4.25 1.89
CA GLY A 79 -11.42 -3.95 3.29
C GLY A 79 -10.26 -3.39 4.09
N ALA A 80 -9.11 -3.16 3.47
CA ALA A 80 -7.95 -2.63 4.19
C ALA A 80 -8.26 -1.24 4.78
N PRO A 81 -7.94 -1.00 6.07
CA PRO A 81 -8.23 0.29 6.71
C PRO A 81 -7.24 1.39 6.35
N VAL A 82 -6.05 1.03 5.89
CA VAL A 82 -5.00 1.98 5.49
C VAL A 82 -4.55 1.67 4.08
N ILE A 83 -4.42 2.70 3.26
CA ILE A 83 -3.92 2.59 1.90
C ILE A 83 -2.62 3.38 1.80
N LEU A 84 -1.61 2.74 1.24
CA LEU A 84 -0.34 3.40 0.97
C LEU A 84 -0.23 3.68 -0.51
N ILE A 85 0.03 4.94 -0.85
CA ILE A 85 0.21 5.37 -2.23
C ILE A 85 1.69 5.70 -2.41
N VAL A 86 2.34 4.99 -3.32
CA VAL A 86 3.75 5.22 -3.61
C VAL A 86 3.85 6.00 -4.92
N LEU A 87 4.42 7.19 -4.84
CA LEU A 87 4.60 8.08 -5.99
C LEU A 87 6.08 8.23 -6.27
N ALA A 88 6.46 8.22 -7.51
CA ALA A 88 7.84 8.45 -7.90
C ALA A 88 7.88 9.55 -8.97
N LYS A 89 8.93 10.38 -8.90
CA LYS A 89 9.15 11.39 -9.91
C LYS A 89 9.49 10.72 -11.23
N LYS A 90 8.83 11.14 -12.30
CA LYS A 90 9.14 10.64 -13.64
C LYS A 90 10.53 11.16 -14.06
N THR A 91 11.47 10.26 -14.21
CA THR A 91 12.87 10.63 -14.48
C THR A 91 13.33 10.24 -15.87
N VAL A 92 12.57 9.41 -16.56
CA VAL A 92 12.98 8.93 -17.89
C VAL A 92 11.93 9.23 -18.92
N PRO A 93 12.36 9.47 -20.14
CA PRO A 93 11.41 9.58 -21.25
C PRO A 93 10.74 8.25 -21.54
#